data_81f94746c6bbfa784f648ce921e71b97
#
_entry.id   81f94746c6bbfa784f648ce921e71b97
#
_cell.length_a   1.000
_cell.length_b   1.000
_cell.length_c   1.000
_cell.angle_alpha   90.00
_cell.angle_beta   90.00
_cell.angle_gamma   90.00
#
_symmetry.space_group_name_H-M   'P 1'
#
loop_
_entity.id
_entity.type
_entity.pdbx_description
1 polymer ?
#
loop_
_entity_poly.entity_id
_entity_poly.type
_entity_poly.pdbx_seq_one_letter_code
_entity_poly.pdbx_strand_id
1 'polypeptide(L)'
;LFANYVFQDVRGTNSYPGLGTSGWGKPTSISATRYDQRHQASFVLDFRTGRSGNVLLDNLGANLIANFNSGHPFTMSDGSMGQRDAGEGALLSDNDPRNRAPVEPLNSSTTPSYFNLDLGVDKTIQVGPTNLKFFATITNLLNTQHIINVYNRTGDAYDDGFLSDPALSSLIIEGRGSEYVEMYQKINLANRNHWLNDHGFDMFGIPREVKMGLQVSF
;
A
#
# COMPACT_ATOMS: atom_id res chain seq x y z
N LEU A 1 5.91 -25.43 -9.20
CA LEU A 1 5.06 -24.96 -8.11
C LEU A 1 5.90 -24.66 -6.88
N PHE A 2 5.77 -23.47 -6.33
CA PHE A 2 6.40 -23.07 -5.09
C PHE A 2 5.36 -22.38 -4.20
N ALA A 3 5.35 -22.67 -2.91
CA ALA A 3 4.52 -22.01 -1.93
C ALA A 3 5.34 -21.71 -0.68
N ASN A 4 5.21 -20.53 -0.15
CA ASN A 4 5.86 -20.10 1.08
C ASN A 4 4.86 -19.39 1.98
N TYR A 5 4.96 -19.63 3.28
CA TYR A 5 4.20 -18.92 4.29
C TYR A 5 5.12 -18.59 5.46
N VAL A 6 5.04 -17.35 5.91
CA VAL A 6 5.78 -16.84 7.05
C VAL A 6 4.79 -16.29 8.08
N PHE A 7 4.95 -16.72 9.31
CA PHE A 7 4.36 -16.08 10.48
C PHE A 7 5.47 -15.41 11.28
N GLN A 8 5.27 -14.15 11.63
CA GLN A 8 6.21 -13.40 12.46
C GLN A 8 5.48 -12.59 13.53
N ASP A 9 6.16 -12.33 14.65
CA ASP A 9 5.75 -11.39 15.71
C ASP A 9 6.98 -10.54 16.06
N VAL A 10 7.04 -9.35 15.47
CA VAL A 10 8.20 -8.46 15.62
C VAL A 10 7.89 -7.38 16.63
N ARG A 11 8.51 -7.48 17.80
CA ARG A 11 8.31 -6.52 18.89
C ARG A 11 9.61 -5.83 19.28
N GLY A 12 9.49 -4.62 19.76
CA GLY A 12 10.62 -3.83 20.20
C GLY A 12 10.20 -2.60 20.97
N THR A 13 11.16 -1.89 21.50
CA THR A 13 10.95 -0.61 22.17
C THR A 13 10.83 0.55 21.19
N ASN A 14 11.23 0.34 19.92
CA ASN A 14 11.15 1.33 18.84
C ASN A 14 11.18 0.62 17.48
N SER A 15 10.54 1.21 16.47
CA SER A 15 10.56 0.74 15.08
C SER A 15 11.80 1.21 14.31
N TYR A 16 12.51 2.25 14.78
CA TYR A 16 13.66 2.81 14.08
C TYR A 16 14.91 2.75 14.95
N PRO A 17 16.03 2.17 14.45
CA PRO A 17 17.30 2.22 15.13
C PRO A 17 17.77 3.68 15.25
N GLY A 18 18.18 4.09 16.43
CA GLY A 18 18.74 5.43 16.66
C GLY A 18 17.82 6.49 17.24
N LEU A 19 16.48 6.30 17.26
CA LEU A 19 15.59 7.25 17.94
C LEU A 19 15.77 7.28 19.46
N GLY A 20 16.42 6.30 20.05
CA GLY A 20 16.76 6.28 21.48
C GLY A 20 17.99 7.10 21.88
N THR A 21 18.69 7.71 20.91
CA THR A 21 19.94 8.46 21.17
C THR A 21 19.72 9.98 21.27
N SER A 22 18.53 10.47 20.94
CA SER A 22 18.22 11.91 20.91
C SER A 22 17.60 12.43 22.20
N GLY A 23 18.27 12.31 23.36
CA GLY A 23 17.93 13.05 24.58
C GLY A 23 16.58 12.77 25.27
N TRP A 24 15.71 11.97 24.66
CA TRP A 24 14.33 11.71 25.12
C TRP A 24 14.19 10.45 26.00
N GLY A 25 15.29 9.83 26.34
CA GLY A 25 15.29 8.59 27.12
C GLY A 25 14.96 7.36 26.24
N LYS A 26 15.31 6.18 26.76
CA LYS A 26 15.00 4.90 26.14
C LYS A 26 13.51 4.60 26.33
N PRO A 27 12.73 4.33 25.27
CA PRO A 27 11.38 3.81 25.45
C PRO A 27 11.43 2.52 26.28
N THR A 28 10.57 2.42 27.29
CA THR A 28 10.55 1.28 28.21
C THR A 28 9.47 0.26 27.89
N SER A 29 8.49 0.65 27.07
CA SER A 29 7.40 -0.24 26.66
C SER A 29 7.78 -1.04 25.42
N ILE A 30 7.42 -2.31 25.41
CA ILE A 30 7.56 -3.19 24.25
C ILE A 30 6.22 -3.24 23.50
N SER A 31 6.24 -2.91 22.22
CA SER A 31 5.08 -2.94 21.33
C SER A 31 5.41 -3.67 20.02
N ALA A 32 4.41 -3.98 19.22
CA ALA A 32 4.65 -4.39 17.84
C ALA A 32 5.42 -3.29 17.10
N THR A 33 6.37 -3.65 16.26
CA THR A 33 7.07 -2.67 15.41
C THR A 33 6.27 -2.43 14.13
N ARG A 34 6.52 -1.32 13.44
CA ARG A 34 5.90 -1.05 12.12
C ARG A 34 6.19 -2.11 11.06
N TYR A 35 7.18 -2.96 11.28
CA TYR A 35 7.58 -4.03 10.38
C TYR A 35 6.92 -5.38 10.68
N ASP A 36 6.01 -5.44 11.68
CA ASP A 36 5.30 -6.66 12.05
C ASP A 36 4.16 -6.95 11.06
N GLN A 37 4.51 -7.48 9.90
CA GLN A 37 3.53 -8.09 9.00
C GLN A 37 3.34 -9.54 9.42
N ARG A 38 2.35 -9.79 10.25
CA ARG A 38 2.19 -11.05 10.98
C ARG A 38 2.05 -12.27 10.07
N HIS A 39 1.37 -12.13 8.96
CA HIS A 39 1.13 -13.19 7.99
C HIS A 39 1.59 -12.75 6.61
N GLN A 40 2.46 -13.54 6.02
CA GLN A 40 2.92 -13.36 4.65
C GLN A 40 2.86 -14.69 3.92
N ALA A 41 2.29 -14.72 2.72
CA ALA A 41 2.22 -15.90 1.90
C ALA A 41 2.57 -15.56 0.44
N SER A 42 3.34 -16.43 -0.19
CA SER A 42 3.64 -16.37 -1.62
C SER A 42 3.36 -17.72 -2.25
N PHE A 43 2.72 -17.69 -3.41
CA PHE A 43 2.45 -18.85 -4.23
C PHE A 43 2.90 -18.54 -5.66
N VAL A 44 3.72 -19.42 -6.23
CA VAL A 44 4.23 -19.29 -7.59
C VAL A 44 3.92 -20.56 -8.37
N LEU A 45 3.18 -20.42 -9.45
CA LEU A 45 2.90 -21.46 -10.41
C LEU A 45 3.62 -21.13 -11.72
N ASP A 46 4.56 -21.95 -12.13
CA ASP A 46 5.19 -21.89 -13.45
C ASP A 46 4.72 -23.09 -14.26
N PHE A 47 4.16 -22.86 -15.40
CA PHE A 47 3.69 -23.84 -16.35
C PHE A 47 4.37 -23.62 -17.69
N ARG A 48 5.01 -24.66 -18.23
CA ARG A 48 5.68 -24.61 -19.54
C ARG A 48 5.35 -25.84 -20.34
N THR A 49 4.99 -25.63 -21.58
CA THR A 49 4.83 -26.71 -22.54
C THR A 49 6.10 -26.83 -23.41
N GLY A 50 6.45 -28.06 -23.73
CA GLY A 50 7.41 -28.36 -24.79
C GLY A 50 6.73 -28.37 -26.16
N ARG A 51 7.35 -29.09 -27.13
CA ARG A 51 6.73 -29.37 -28.42
C ARG A 51 5.68 -30.45 -28.25
N SER A 52 4.42 -30.10 -28.40
CA SER A 52 3.27 -31.00 -28.27
C SER A 52 2.65 -31.41 -29.60
N GLY A 53 3.09 -30.78 -30.69
CA GLY A 53 2.49 -30.90 -32.01
C GLY A 53 1.28 -30.02 -32.22
N ASN A 54 0.88 -29.26 -31.22
CA ASN A 54 -0.16 -28.25 -31.35
C ASN A 54 0.49 -26.85 -31.36
N VAL A 55 0.43 -26.15 -32.49
CA VAL A 55 1.06 -24.85 -32.70
C VAL A 55 0.67 -23.82 -31.62
N LEU A 56 -0.52 -23.89 -31.06
CA LEU A 56 -0.98 -22.96 -30.02
C LEU A 56 -0.34 -23.28 -28.65
N LEU A 57 -0.07 -24.55 -28.37
CA LEU A 57 0.48 -24.98 -27.08
C LEU A 57 1.99 -25.17 -27.10
N ASP A 58 2.61 -25.30 -28.27
CA ASP A 58 4.06 -25.51 -28.36
C ASP A 58 4.83 -24.29 -27.82
N ASN A 59 5.78 -24.56 -26.94
CA ASN A 59 6.66 -23.55 -26.31
C ASN A 59 5.87 -22.37 -25.68
N LEU A 60 4.73 -22.67 -25.06
CA LEU A 60 3.96 -21.72 -24.26
C LEU A 60 4.45 -21.77 -22.82
N GLY A 61 4.72 -20.61 -22.24
CA GLY A 61 4.98 -20.44 -20.80
C GLY A 61 3.89 -19.60 -20.16
N ALA A 62 3.50 -19.99 -18.94
CA ALA A 62 2.62 -19.19 -18.10
C ALA A 62 3.17 -19.20 -16.66
N ASN A 63 3.29 -18.03 -16.06
CA ASN A 63 3.73 -17.85 -14.69
C ASN A 63 2.67 -17.06 -13.92
N LEU A 64 2.21 -17.60 -12.81
CA LEU A 64 1.26 -16.96 -11.92
C LEU A 64 1.91 -16.78 -10.56
N ILE A 65 1.90 -15.54 -10.05
CA ILE A 65 2.44 -15.19 -8.74
C ILE A 65 1.30 -14.59 -7.90
N ALA A 66 0.99 -15.25 -6.78
CA ALA A 66 0.03 -14.74 -5.82
C ALA A 66 0.77 -14.40 -4.52
N ASN A 67 0.56 -13.18 -4.02
CA ASN A 67 1.14 -12.70 -2.77
C ASN A 67 0.02 -12.22 -1.84
N PHE A 68 0.10 -12.63 -0.59
CA PHE A 68 -0.75 -12.17 0.49
C PHE A 68 0.13 -11.60 1.61
N ASN A 69 -0.23 -10.42 2.12
CA ASN A 69 0.38 -9.83 3.30
C ASN A 69 -0.70 -9.31 4.23
N SER A 70 -0.59 -9.61 5.52
CA SER A 70 -1.39 -8.92 6.53
C SER A 70 -0.97 -7.45 6.59
N GLY A 71 -1.86 -6.60 7.11
CA GLY A 71 -1.53 -5.21 7.37
C GLY A 71 -0.31 -5.06 8.29
N HIS A 72 0.27 -3.88 8.29
CA HIS A 72 1.33 -3.51 9.22
C HIS A 72 0.77 -2.64 10.35
N PRO A 73 1.38 -2.69 11.54
CA PRO A 73 0.92 -1.94 12.69
C PRO A 73 1.06 -0.43 12.52
N PHE A 74 0.09 0.29 13.03
CA PHE A 74 0.12 1.73 13.23
C PHE A 74 -0.57 2.10 14.54
N THR A 75 -0.49 3.37 14.93
CA THR A 75 -1.16 3.89 16.13
C THR A 75 -2.20 4.91 15.71
N MET A 76 -3.43 4.72 16.15
CA MET A 76 -4.46 5.74 15.97
C MET A 76 -4.17 6.95 16.86
N SER A 77 -4.42 8.14 16.30
CA SER A 77 -4.21 9.42 16.97
C SER A 77 -5.36 10.37 16.69
N ASP A 78 -5.73 11.19 17.65
CA ASP A 78 -6.86 12.12 17.50
C ASP A 78 -6.51 13.40 16.72
N GLY A 79 -5.24 13.69 16.53
CA GLY A 79 -4.80 14.88 15.81
C GLY A 79 -5.10 16.20 16.52
N SER A 80 -5.57 16.15 17.80
CA SER A 80 -6.09 17.32 18.51
C SER A 80 -5.02 18.22 19.11
N MET A 81 -3.77 17.82 19.13
CA MET A 81 -2.68 18.51 19.86
C MET A 81 -2.07 19.70 19.14
N GLY A 82 -2.53 20.07 17.98
CA GLY A 82 -2.03 21.23 17.27
C GLY A 82 -3.14 22.00 16.57
N GLN A 83 -3.35 23.25 16.90
CA GLN A 83 -4.28 24.14 16.21
C GLN A 83 -3.99 24.32 14.71
N ARG A 84 -2.86 23.87 14.25
CA ARG A 84 -2.57 23.77 12.81
C ARG A 84 -3.44 22.72 12.13
N ASP A 85 -3.99 21.81 12.90
CA ASP A 85 -4.69 20.64 12.43
C ASP A 85 -6.18 20.86 12.28
N ALA A 86 -6.71 21.99 12.71
CA ALA A 86 -8.10 22.39 12.51
C ALA A 86 -8.34 23.00 11.12
N GLY A 87 -7.33 23.15 10.31
CA GLY A 87 -7.41 23.63 8.95
C GLY A 87 -7.22 22.52 7.95
N GLU A 88 -7.71 22.74 6.80
CA GLU A 88 -7.64 21.98 5.57
C GLU A 88 -6.44 21.01 5.48
N GLY A 89 -6.64 19.74 5.84
CA GLY A 89 -5.67 18.69 5.64
C GLY A 89 -4.45 18.65 6.58
N ALA A 90 -4.38 19.56 7.54
CA ALA A 90 -3.31 19.60 8.53
C ALA A 90 -3.29 18.40 9.49
N LEU A 91 -4.36 17.64 9.52
CA LEU A 91 -4.46 16.36 10.24
C LEU A 91 -3.45 15.32 9.79
N LEU A 92 -2.69 15.62 8.78
CA LEU A 92 -1.87 14.68 8.03
C LEU A 92 -0.38 14.92 8.17
N SER A 93 0.03 15.99 8.84
CA SER A 93 1.45 16.23 9.10
C SER A 93 2.00 15.17 10.04
N ASP A 94 2.46 14.08 9.45
CA ASP A 94 3.12 12.98 10.14
C ASP A 94 4.53 13.34 10.65
N ASN A 95 4.98 14.53 10.34
CA ASN A 95 6.37 14.91 10.52
C ASN A 95 6.76 15.17 11.98
N ASP A 96 5.79 15.34 12.87
CA ASP A 96 6.09 15.48 14.29
C ASP A 96 5.13 14.64 15.15
N PRO A 97 5.57 13.45 15.60
CA PRO A 97 4.76 12.58 16.46
C PRO A 97 4.37 13.23 17.79
N ARG A 98 5.00 14.36 18.14
CA ARG A 98 4.65 15.12 19.35
C ARG A 98 3.36 15.94 19.19
N ASN A 99 2.94 16.18 17.94
CA ASN A 99 1.73 16.91 17.62
C ASN A 99 0.48 16.01 17.59
N ARG A 100 0.63 14.73 17.93
CA ARG A 100 -0.44 13.75 17.90
C ARG A 100 -0.58 13.09 19.25
N ALA A 101 -1.78 13.12 19.81
CA ALA A 101 -2.11 12.33 20.96
C ALA A 101 -2.55 10.94 20.51
N PRO A 102 -1.80 9.87 20.85
CA PRO A 102 -2.26 8.52 20.59
C PRO A 102 -3.51 8.25 21.43
N VAL A 103 -4.55 7.71 20.77
CA VAL A 103 -5.80 7.32 21.45
C VAL A 103 -5.82 5.83 21.83
N GLU A 104 -4.76 5.13 21.49
CA GLU A 104 -4.58 3.69 21.74
C GLU A 104 -3.13 3.36 22.08
N PRO A 105 -2.83 2.14 22.56
CA PRO A 105 -1.46 1.69 22.74
C PRO A 105 -0.66 1.72 21.44
N LEU A 106 0.64 1.95 21.54
CA LEU A 106 1.53 2.08 20.40
C LEU A 106 1.45 0.86 19.47
N ASN A 107 1.17 1.09 18.19
CA ASN A 107 1.09 0.07 17.13
C ASN A 107 0.07 -1.05 17.43
N SER A 108 -1.08 -0.71 18.03
CA SER A 108 -2.15 -1.68 18.32
C SER A 108 -3.14 -1.88 17.19
N SER A 109 -3.31 -0.91 16.32
CA SER A 109 -4.10 -1.03 15.10
C SER A 109 -3.26 -1.55 13.93
N THR A 110 -3.92 -2.09 12.89
CA THR A 110 -3.26 -2.61 11.69
C THR A 110 -3.93 -2.09 10.43
N THR A 111 -3.12 -1.76 9.42
CA THR A 111 -3.64 -1.45 8.09
C THR A 111 -4.36 -2.66 7.47
N PRO A 112 -5.22 -2.48 6.48
CA PRO A 112 -5.84 -3.60 5.77
C PRO A 112 -4.79 -4.56 5.18
N SER A 113 -5.13 -5.85 5.14
CA SER A 113 -4.34 -6.84 4.40
C SER A 113 -4.52 -6.64 2.90
N TYR A 114 -3.53 -7.08 2.12
CA TYR A 114 -3.66 -7.04 0.67
C TYR A 114 -3.31 -8.39 0.03
N PHE A 115 -3.93 -8.63 -1.12
CA PHE A 115 -3.69 -9.78 -1.97
C PHE A 115 -3.38 -9.31 -3.39
N ASN A 116 -2.22 -9.67 -3.91
CA ASN A 116 -1.81 -9.36 -5.27
C ASN A 116 -1.67 -10.62 -6.13
N LEU A 117 -2.08 -10.52 -7.38
CA LEU A 117 -1.96 -11.58 -8.37
C LEU A 117 -1.30 -11.02 -9.63
N ASP A 118 -0.17 -11.60 -10.02
CA ASP A 118 0.57 -11.24 -11.21
C ASP A 118 0.58 -12.41 -12.19
N LEU A 119 0.46 -12.11 -13.48
CA LEU A 119 0.44 -13.10 -14.57
C LEU A 119 1.50 -12.75 -15.60
N GLY A 120 2.38 -13.69 -15.87
CA GLY A 120 3.28 -13.67 -17.02
C GLY A 120 2.88 -14.73 -18.04
N VAL A 121 2.84 -14.40 -19.31
CA VAL A 121 2.63 -15.36 -20.40
C VAL A 121 3.71 -15.14 -21.46
N ASP A 122 4.30 -16.19 -21.94
CA ASP A 122 5.24 -16.12 -23.07
C ASP A 122 5.01 -17.24 -24.09
N LYS A 123 5.25 -16.92 -25.35
CA LYS A 123 5.12 -17.83 -26.47
C LYS A 123 6.33 -17.70 -27.38
N THR A 124 7.03 -18.81 -27.61
CA THR A 124 8.15 -18.82 -28.57
C THR A 124 7.72 -19.52 -29.87
N ILE A 125 7.97 -18.87 -30.99
CA ILE A 125 7.74 -19.38 -32.34
C ILE A 125 9.08 -19.45 -33.05
N GLN A 126 9.42 -20.61 -33.61
CA GLN A 126 10.61 -20.79 -34.43
C GLN A 126 10.29 -20.53 -35.90
N VAL A 127 11.00 -19.59 -36.51
CA VAL A 127 10.88 -19.25 -37.95
C VAL A 127 12.26 -19.41 -38.57
N GLY A 128 12.49 -20.55 -39.18
CA GLY A 128 13.81 -20.92 -39.73
C GLY A 128 14.88 -20.99 -38.60
N PRO A 129 15.99 -20.29 -38.74
CA PRO A 129 17.02 -20.20 -37.69
C PRO A 129 16.68 -19.25 -36.55
N THR A 130 15.62 -18.46 -36.67
CA THR A 130 15.27 -17.38 -35.74
C THR A 130 14.18 -17.83 -34.78
N ASN A 131 14.34 -17.50 -33.49
CA ASN A 131 13.30 -17.67 -32.49
C ASN A 131 12.69 -16.31 -32.14
N LEU A 132 11.36 -16.25 -32.26
CA LEU A 132 10.54 -15.08 -31.91
C LEU A 132 9.80 -15.40 -30.61
N LYS A 133 10.13 -14.69 -29.52
CA LYS A 133 9.46 -14.84 -28.24
C LYS A 133 8.59 -13.63 -27.97
N PHE A 134 7.27 -13.84 -27.99
CA PHE A 134 6.29 -12.87 -27.52
C PHE A 134 6.07 -13.06 -26.03
N PHE A 135 6.01 -11.98 -25.27
CA PHE A 135 5.69 -12.05 -23.86
C PHE A 135 4.74 -10.93 -23.43
N ALA A 136 3.93 -11.23 -22.44
CA ALA A 136 3.09 -10.28 -21.73
C ALA A 136 3.23 -10.50 -20.24
N THR A 137 3.38 -9.42 -19.48
CA THR A 137 3.38 -9.43 -18.02
C THR A 137 2.28 -8.49 -17.54
N ILE A 138 1.42 -8.99 -16.67
CA ILE A 138 0.32 -8.24 -16.07
C ILE A 138 0.59 -8.22 -14.57
N THR A 139 0.93 -7.06 -14.04
CA THR A 139 1.02 -6.83 -12.60
C THR A 139 -0.32 -6.37 -12.07
N ASN A 140 -0.71 -6.83 -10.90
CA ASN A 140 -2.02 -6.60 -10.31
C ASN A 140 -3.16 -6.98 -11.27
N LEU A 141 -3.20 -8.27 -11.64
CA LEU A 141 -4.16 -8.83 -12.61
C LEU A 141 -5.62 -8.51 -12.25
N LEU A 142 -5.95 -8.52 -10.96
CA LEU A 142 -7.31 -8.26 -10.49
C LEU A 142 -7.66 -6.78 -10.46
N ASN A 143 -6.68 -5.89 -10.68
CA ASN A 143 -6.80 -4.44 -10.55
C ASN A 143 -7.36 -4.01 -9.18
N THR A 144 -6.94 -4.69 -8.13
CA THR A 144 -7.33 -4.37 -6.76
C THR A 144 -6.62 -3.09 -6.32
N GLN A 145 -7.35 -2.18 -5.72
CA GLN A 145 -6.78 -1.00 -5.11
C GLN A 145 -6.21 -1.38 -3.74
N HIS A 146 -4.90 -1.62 -3.68
CA HIS A 146 -4.22 -2.02 -2.46
C HIS A 146 -3.99 -0.81 -1.57
N ILE A 147 -4.49 -0.85 -0.33
CA ILE A 147 -4.23 0.16 0.68
C ILE A 147 -2.87 -0.15 1.31
N ILE A 148 -1.92 0.78 1.16
CA ILE A 148 -0.57 0.68 1.74
C ILE A 148 -0.50 1.46 3.04
N ASN A 149 -1.15 2.62 3.09
CA ASN A 149 -1.20 3.48 4.26
C ASN A 149 -2.63 3.92 4.53
N VAL A 150 -2.88 4.33 5.76
CA VAL A 150 -4.16 4.86 6.22
C VAL A 150 -3.93 6.17 6.97
N TYR A 151 -4.95 7.00 7.04
CA TYR A 151 -4.94 8.16 7.94
C TYR A 151 -4.97 7.68 9.40
N ASN A 152 -4.02 8.13 10.19
CA ASN A 152 -3.90 7.66 11.58
C ASN A 152 -5.11 8.06 12.45
N ARG A 153 -5.87 9.08 12.05
CA ARG A 153 -7.06 9.51 12.78
C ARG A 153 -8.22 8.54 12.62
N THR A 154 -8.46 8.05 11.41
CA THR A 154 -9.62 7.21 11.08
C THR A 154 -9.27 5.75 10.92
N GLY A 155 -8.01 5.43 10.62
CA GLY A 155 -7.62 4.09 10.20
C GLY A 155 -8.10 3.74 8.78
N ASP A 156 -8.58 4.73 8.02
CA ASP A 156 -9.09 4.58 6.67
C ASP A 156 -8.18 5.30 5.66
N ALA A 157 -8.16 4.84 4.42
CA ALA A 157 -7.44 5.47 3.32
C ALA A 157 -8.30 6.49 2.53
N TYR A 158 -9.60 6.51 2.79
CA TYR A 158 -10.58 7.34 2.08
C TYR A 158 -11.14 8.50 2.91
N ASP A 159 -10.93 8.48 4.23
CA ASP A 159 -11.40 9.50 5.16
C ASP A 159 -10.27 9.95 6.08
N ASP A 160 -9.87 11.20 5.96
CA ASP A 160 -8.85 11.83 6.82
C ASP A 160 -9.39 12.26 8.19
N GLY A 161 -10.70 12.11 8.42
CA GLY A 161 -11.37 12.50 9.66
C GLY A 161 -11.71 13.98 9.75
N PHE A 162 -11.45 14.80 8.73
CA PHE A 162 -11.78 16.22 8.79
C PHE A 162 -13.27 16.48 8.57
N LEU A 163 -13.81 15.99 7.47
CA LEU A 163 -15.24 16.20 7.16
C LEU A 163 -16.17 15.36 8.03
N SER A 164 -15.71 14.20 8.48
CA SER A 164 -16.47 13.27 9.33
C SER A 164 -16.53 13.71 10.79
N ASP A 165 -15.67 14.64 11.21
CA ASP A 165 -15.69 15.21 12.57
C ASP A 165 -16.29 16.65 12.54
N PRO A 166 -17.53 16.84 13.05
CA PRO A 166 -18.16 18.15 13.11
C PRO A 166 -17.38 19.17 13.95
N ALA A 167 -16.62 18.72 14.95
CA ALA A 167 -15.83 19.62 15.78
C ALA A 167 -14.70 20.30 14.99
N LEU A 168 -14.24 19.68 13.92
CA LEU A 168 -13.20 20.21 13.05
C LEU A 168 -13.78 21.00 11.86
N SER A 169 -14.86 20.48 11.27
CA SER A 169 -15.32 20.94 9.96
C SER A 169 -16.49 21.92 10.00
N SER A 170 -17.37 21.90 11.04
CA SER A 170 -18.64 22.64 11.00
C SER A 170 -18.45 24.15 10.80
N LEU A 171 -17.57 24.79 11.54
CA LEU A 171 -17.34 26.23 11.40
C LEU A 171 -16.82 26.62 10.00
N ILE A 172 -16.00 25.77 9.42
CA ILE A 172 -15.45 26.01 8.08
C ILE A 172 -16.54 25.80 7.03
N ILE A 173 -17.33 24.74 7.18
CA ILE A 173 -18.44 24.44 6.26
C ILE A 173 -19.51 25.52 6.34
N GLU A 174 -19.87 25.99 7.54
CA GLU A 174 -20.81 27.10 7.72
C GLU A 174 -20.33 28.39 7.06
N GLY A 175 -19.02 28.67 7.15
CA GLY A 175 -18.44 29.86 6.55
C GLY A 175 -18.22 29.81 5.05
N ARG A 176 -17.97 28.63 4.49
CA ARG A 176 -17.62 28.45 3.07
C ARG A 176 -18.67 27.74 2.21
N GLY A 177 -19.67 27.13 2.83
CA GLY A 177 -20.78 26.47 2.14
C GLY A 177 -20.47 25.06 1.63
N SER A 178 -21.48 24.46 0.98
CA SER A 178 -21.43 23.07 0.47
C SER A 178 -20.39 22.89 -0.66
N GLU A 179 -20.12 23.92 -1.43
CA GLU A 179 -19.12 23.87 -2.52
C GLU A 179 -17.72 23.56 -1.98
N TYR A 180 -17.44 24.04 -0.77
CA TYR A 180 -16.17 23.72 -0.10
C TYR A 180 -16.05 22.21 0.20
N VAL A 181 -17.13 21.58 0.65
CA VAL A 181 -17.15 20.13 0.93
C VAL A 181 -16.87 19.33 -0.33
N GLU A 182 -17.52 19.67 -1.45
CA GLU A 182 -17.29 19.00 -2.72
C GLU A 182 -15.85 19.19 -3.22
N MET A 183 -15.32 20.39 -3.09
CA MET A 183 -13.94 20.70 -3.46
C MET A 183 -12.95 19.91 -2.57
N TYR A 184 -13.17 19.89 -1.26
CA TYR A 184 -12.33 19.15 -0.33
C TYR A 184 -12.31 17.66 -0.66
N GLN A 185 -13.49 17.06 -0.88
CA GLN A 185 -13.62 15.66 -1.26
C GLN A 185 -12.85 15.32 -2.54
N LYS A 186 -12.90 16.18 -3.54
CA LYS A 186 -12.19 15.96 -4.80
C LYS A 186 -10.67 16.13 -4.65
N ILE A 187 -10.24 17.16 -3.97
CA ILE A 187 -8.81 17.52 -3.89
C ILE A 187 -8.09 16.66 -2.86
N ASN A 188 -8.63 16.57 -1.64
CA ASN A 188 -7.93 15.95 -0.53
C ASN A 188 -8.27 14.47 -0.35
N LEU A 189 -9.52 14.07 -0.54
CA LEU A 189 -9.88 12.67 -0.34
C LEU A 189 -9.70 11.84 -1.63
N ALA A 190 -10.31 12.25 -2.74
CA ALA A 190 -10.22 11.48 -3.98
C ALA A 190 -8.82 11.55 -4.62
N ASN A 191 -8.24 12.75 -4.73
CA ASN A 191 -6.91 12.95 -5.32
C ASN A 191 -5.78 12.88 -4.29
N ARG A 192 -6.09 12.86 -3.00
CA ARG A 192 -5.11 12.77 -1.91
C ARG A 192 -4.00 13.81 -2.00
N ASN A 193 -4.34 14.99 -2.52
CA ASN A 193 -3.35 16.01 -2.84
C ASN A 193 -2.51 16.42 -1.63
N HIS A 194 -3.14 16.53 -0.48
CA HIS A 194 -2.45 16.90 0.76
C HIS A 194 -1.48 15.78 1.20
N TRP A 195 -1.96 14.54 1.23
CA TRP A 195 -1.13 13.38 1.56
C TRP A 195 0.09 13.28 0.63
N LEU A 196 -0.12 13.39 -0.68
CA LEU A 196 0.95 13.32 -1.67
C LEU A 196 1.98 14.43 -1.50
N ASN A 197 1.54 15.65 -1.15
CA ASN A 197 2.44 16.77 -0.92
C ASN A 197 3.28 16.59 0.36
N ASP A 198 2.69 16.02 1.41
CA ASP A 198 3.37 15.85 2.69
C ASP A 198 4.31 14.64 2.72
N HIS A 199 3.94 13.54 2.05
CA HIS A 199 4.65 12.26 2.15
C HIS A 199 5.44 11.91 0.90
N GLY A 200 5.10 12.48 -0.27
CA GLY A 200 5.76 12.20 -1.54
C GLY A 200 5.43 10.82 -2.15
N PHE A 201 4.48 10.08 -1.57
CA PHE A 201 4.00 8.77 -2.06
C PHE A 201 2.50 8.60 -1.81
N ASP A 202 1.85 7.69 -2.55
CA ASP A 202 0.41 7.46 -2.44
C ASP A 202 0.07 6.52 -1.26
N MET A 203 -1.18 6.60 -0.80
CA MET A 203 -1.78 5.64 0.13
C MET A 203 -2.06 4.30 -0.51
N PHE A 204 -2.15 4.27 -1.83
CA PHE A 204 -2.50 3.09 -2.61
C PHE A 204 -1.31 2.56 -3.39
N GLY A 205 -1.30 1.24 -3.57
CA GLY A 205 -0.34 0.53 -4.39
C GLY A 205 -0.54 0.78 -5.89
N ILE A 206 0.37 0.20 -6.67
CA ILE A 206 0.38 0.34 -8.12
C ILE A 206 -0.88 -0.27 -8.73
N PRO A 207 -1.60 0.44 -9.62
CA PRO A 207 -2.71 -0.10 -10.36
C PRO A 207 -2.23 -1.21 -11.32
N ARG A 208 -3.17 -1.87 -11.99
CA ARG A 208 -2.83 -2.88 -12.99
C ARG A 208 -1.94 -2.29 -14.08
N GLU A 209 -0.81 -2.93 -14.30
CA GLU A 209 0.12 -2.60 -15.37
C GLU A 209 0.24 -3.77 -16.33
N VAL A 210 0.21 -3.50 -17.64
CA VAL A 210 0.40 -4.49 -18.69
C VAL A 210 1.63 -4.11 -19.51
N LYS A 211 2.60 -5.00 -19.53
CA LYS A 211 3.82 -4.89 -20.36
C LYS A 211 3.80 -5.99 -21.41
N MET A 212 4.02 -5.66 -22.66
CA MET A 212 4.16 -6.61 -23.75
C MET A 212 5.45 -6.34 -24.52
N GLY A 213 6.04 -7.40 -25.03
CA GLY A 213 7.24 -7.26 -25.82
C GLY A 213 7.50 -8.44 -26.76
N LEU A 214 8.47 -8.23 -27.65
CA LEU A 214 8.98 -9.20 -28.59
C LEU A 214 10.50 -9.29 -28.43
N GLN A 215 10.98 -10.50 -28.26
CA GLN A 215 12.41 -10.82 -28.27
C GLN A 215 12.74 -11.65 -29.52
N VAL A 216 13.76 -11.26 -30.24
CA VAL A 216 14.27 -11.98 -31.42
C VAL A 216 15.64 -12.53 -31.09
N SER A 217 15.86 -13.82 -31.36
CA SER A 217 17.16 -14.48 -31.23
C SER A 217 17.45 -15.37 -32.43
N PHE A 218 18.68 -15.36 -32.91
CA PHE A 218 19.17 -16.09 -34.07
C PHE A 218 20.48 -16.76 -33.78
#